data_20cfe1278527a11b912aedb1600023f5
#
_entry.id   20cfe1278527a11b912aedb1600023f5
#
_cell.length_a   1.000
_cell.length_b   1.000
_cell.length_c   1.000
_cell.angle_alpha   90.00
_cell.angle_beta   90.00
_cell.angle_gamma   90.00
#
_symmetry.space_group_name_H-M   'P 1'
#
loop_
_entity.id
_entity.type
_entity.pdbx_description
1 polymer ?
#
loop_
_entity_poly.entity_id
_entity_poly.type
_entity_poly.pdbx_seq_one_letter_code
_entity_poly.pdbx_strand_id
1 'polypeptide(L)'
;GGLVGIPAEDPRLKDAVSIAKEQGRKIVFKKASLGFKHPNQARIDVFAADGHKEFSVMTYSIGGGMFQITELDEFQVAIDGSSRQVFICCETSEGIALAEAALERIGAARSTQRVKNRTLYTVPLTRTQNCDSILALRGQPGISSVRIAEVIMPVARKAVKDVPFNATETMTYAAGNGKSLWELAVEYECGIGYVTPEQVQNLAQHTLDVMRAAVIPPEESVKKMEFLPCRCREMETQYQKIHFPDVGVLGRVMLAAVGVMENSCTHRIVAAAP
;
A
#
# COMPACT_ATOMS: atom_id res chain seq x y z
N GLY A 1 1.52 8.66 -8.11
CA GLY A 1 1.90 9.32 -6.85
C GLY A 1 3.25 8.83 -6.36
N GLY A 2 3.35 7.59 -5.90
CA GLY A 2 4.56 7.07 -5.26
C GLY A 2 5.87 7.26 -6.03
N LEU A 3 5.85 7.17 -7.35
CA LEU A 3 7.05 7.42 -8.19
C LEU A 3 7.58 8.87 -8.13
N VAL A 4 6.78 9.80 -7.66
CA VAL A 4 7.14 11.22 -7.50
C VAL A 4 7.07 11.68 -6.05
N GLY A 5 6.99 10.74 -5.11
CA GLY A 5 6.96 11.03 -3.68
C GLY A 5 5.65 11.64 -3.17
N ILE A 6 4.55 11.44 -3.90
CA ILE A 6 3.21 11.93 -3.52
C ILE A 6 2.45 10.79 -2.85
N PRO A 7 2.07 10.92 -1.57
CA PRO A 7 1.25 9.93 -0.89
C PRO A 7 -0.17 9.84 -1.48
N ALA A 8 -0.86 8.73 -1.19
CA ALA A 8 -2.17 8.44 -1.80
C ALA A 8 -3.26 9.44 -1.38
N GLU A 9 -3.15 10.00 -0.19
CA GLU A 9 -4.08 10.98 0.38
C GLU A 9 -3.83 12.43 -0.09
N ASP A 10 -2.72 12.67 -0.78
CA ASP A 10 -2.37 14.03 -1.24
C ASP A 10 -3.30 14.47 -2.38
N PRO A 11 -3.95 15.64 -2.30
CA PRO A 11 -4.84 16.13 -3.33
C PRO A 11 -4.15 16.36 -4.69
N ARG A 12 -2.82 16.47 -4.73
CA ARG A 12 -2.02 16.56 -5.95
C ARG A 12 -1.84 15.23 -6.67
N LEU A 13 -2.30 14.11 -6.10
CA LEU A 13 -2.17 12.79 -6.71
C LEU A 13 -2.72 12.74 -8.15
N LYS A 14 -3.81 13.47 -8.41
CA LYS A 14 -4.40 13.61 -9.74
C LYS A 14 -3.46 14.23 -10.77
N ASP A 15 -2.51 15.04 -10.33
CA ASP A 15 -1.55 15.77 -11.17
C ASP A 15 -0.17 15.09 -11.20
N ALA A 16 -0.05 13.88 -10.62
CA ALA A 16 1.22 13.16 -10.45
C ALA A 16 2.01 12.96 -11.76
N VAL A 17 1.33 12.79 -12.89
CA VAL A 17 2.00 12.65 -14.21
C VAL A 17 2.61 13.98 -14.66
N SER A 18 1.90 15.09 -14.45
CA SER A 18 2.41 16.44 -14.76
C SER A 18 3.60 16.78 -13.86
N ILE A 19 3.48 16.50 -12.57
CA ILE A 19 4.54 16.71 -11.58
C ILE A 19 5.79 15.86 -11.92
N ALA A 20 5.58 14.62 -12.36
CA ALA A 20 6.69 13.78 -12.83
C ALA A 20 7.43 14.43 -14.00
N LYS A 21 6.69 14.99 -14.96
CA LYS A 21 7.26 15.69 -16.12
C LYS A 21 8.05 16.94 -15.70
N GLU A 22 7.53 17.72 -14.76
CA GLU A 22 8.20 18.90 -14.20
C GLU A 22 9.49 18.52 -13.46
N GLN A 23 9.52 17.34 -12.82
CA GLN A 23 10.71 16.76 -12.19
C GLN A 23 11.69 16.10 -13.20
N GLY A 24 11.45 16.25 -14.52
CA GLY A 24 12.26 15.61 -15.55
C GLY A 24 12.06 14.10 -15.69
N ARG A 25 11.03 13.54 -15.07
CA ARG A 25 10.71 12.10 -15.12
C ARG A 25 9.71 11.80 -16.21
N LYS A 26 10.02 10.83 -17.08
CA LYS A 26 9.11 10.40 -18.15
C LYS A 26 8.37 9.13 -17.69
N ILE A 27 7.05 9.21 -17.55
CA ILE A 27 6.19 8.07 -17.27
C ILE A 27 5.46 7.67 -18.56
N VAL A 28 5.52 6.38 -18.90
CA VAL A 28 4.88 5.83 -20.09
C VAL A 28 4.02 4.64 -19.70
N PHE A 29 2.72 4.71 -19.97
CA PHE A 29 1.79 3.60 -19.79
C PHE A 29 1.66 2.82 -21.10
N LYS A 30 1.80 1.50 -21.03
CA LYS A 30 1.64 0.60 -22.18
C LYS A 30 0.70 -0.53 -21.82
N LYS A 31 -0.30 -0.78 -22.67
CA LYS A 31 -1.10 -2.01 -22.60
C LYS A 31 -0.25 -3.14 -23.18
N ALA A 32 -0.06 -4.20 -22.42
CA ALA A 32 0.77 -5.34 -22.81
C ALA A 32 0.14 -6.65 -22.30
N SER A 33 0.40 -7.75 -23.02
CA SER A 33 0.13 -9.10 -22.51
C SER A 33 1.33 -9.54 -21.68
N LEU A 34 1.13 -9.72 -20.38
CA LEU A 34 2.19 -10.09 -19.44
C LEU A 34 2.19 -11.58 -19.09
N GLY A 35 1.48 -12.41 -19.90
CA GLY A 35 1.14 -13.76 -19.51
C GLY A 35 0.04 -13.77 -18.44
N PHE A 36 -0.89 -14.69 -18.53
CA PHE A 36 -2.04 -14.70 -17.63
C PHE A 36 -1.72 -15.43 -16.33
N LYS A 37 -1.18 -14.71 -15.35
CA LYS A 37 -1.06 -15.21 -13.97
C LYS A 37 -2.14 -14.58 -13.06
N HIS A 38 -2.53 -13.33 -13.33
CA HIS A 38 -3.55 -12.60 -12.60
C HIS A 38 -4.21 -11.55 -13.51
N PRO A 39 -5.54 -11.32 -13.44
CA PRO A 39 -6.23 -10.34 -14.30
C PRO A 39 -5.75 -8.90 -14.06
N ASN A 40 -5.39 -8.57 -12.82
CA ASN A 40 -4.97 -7.24 -12.41
C ASN A 40 -3.47 -7.23 -12.13
N GLN A 41 -2.67 -7.36 -13.17
CA GLN A 41 -1.22 -7.34 -13.06
C GLN A 41 -0.62 -6.13 -13.76
N ALA A 42 0.50 -5.63 -13.21
CA ALA A 42 1.29 -4.58 -13.81
C ALA A 42 2.78 -4.90 -13.68
N ARG A 43 3.53 -4.55 -14.73
CA ARG A 43 4.98 -4.53 -14.69
C ARG A 43 5.46 -3.10 -14.71
N ILE A 44 6.36 -2.76 -13.81
CA ILE A 44 6.99 -1.45 -13.72
C ILE A 44 8.47 -1.64 -14.03
N ASP A 45 8.91 -1.06 -15.15
CA ASP A 45 10.33 -1.00 -15.52
C ASP A 45 10.84 0.42 -15.24
N VAL A 46 11.94 0.52 -14.49
CA VAL A 46 12.60 1.79 -14.17
C VAL A 46 13.92 1.88 -14.94
N PHE A 47 14.12 3.02 -15.59
CA PHE A 47 15.28 3.30 -16.39
C PHE A 47 15.99 4.56 -15.89
N ALA A 48 17.31 4.54 -15.89
CA ALA A 48 18.13 5.71 -15.67
C ALA A 48 18.06 6.70 -16.84
N ALA A 49 18.63 7.88 -16.67
CA ALA A 49 18.62 8.94 -17.69
C ALA A 49 19.37 8.54 -18.98
N ASP A 50 20.37 7.68 -18.87
CA ASP A 50 21.13 7.14 -20.00
C ASP A 50 20.42 5.98 -20.73
N GLY A 51 19.23 5.56 -20.24
CA GLY A 51 18.41 4.52 -20.83
C GLY A 51 18.70 3.10 -20.35
N HIS A 52 19.70 2.88 -19.46
CA HIS A 52 19.86 1.54 -18.89
C HIS A 52 18.74 1.23 -17.87
N LYS A 53 18.33 -0.03 -17.82
CA LYS A 53 17.30 -0.48 -16.89
C LYS A 53 17.90 -0.65 -15.50
N GLU A 54 17.40 0.10 -14.54
CA GLU A 54 17.81 -0.01 -13.14
C GLU A 54 17.19 -1.21 -12.45
N PHE A 55 15.90 -1.41 -12.66
CA PHE A 55 15.16 -2.58 -12.12
C PHE A 55 13.79 -2.73 -12.77
N SER A 56 13.16 -3.87 -12.54
CA SER A 56 11.76 -4.11 -12.84
C SER A 56 11.06 -4.84 -11.70
N VAL A 57 9.75 -4.59 -11.56
CA VAL A 57 8.90 -5.30 -10.63
C VAL A 57 7.63 -5.77 -11.32
N MET A 58 7.19 -6.99 -10.98
CA MET A 58 5.87 -7.50 -11.32
C MET A 58 4.98 -7.40 -10.11
N THR A 59 3.81 -6.81 -10.26
CA THR A 59 2.86 -6.63 -9.16
C THR A 59 1.46 -7.07 -9.55
N TYR A 60 0.70 -7.55 -8.57
CA TYR A 60 -0.71 -7.93 -8.69
C TYR A 60 -1.54 -7.11 -7.71
N SER A 61 -2.68 -6.61 -8.17
CA SER A 61 -3.70 -6.11 -7.24
C SER A 61 -4.49 -7.30 -6.71
N ILE A 62 -4.51 -7.48 -5.41
CA ILE A 62 -5.21 -8.58 -4.72
C ILE A 62 -6.56 -8.17 -4.12
N GLY A 63 -7.05 -6.99 -4.49
CA GLY A 63 -8.31 -6.43 -4.00
C GLY A 63 -8.14 -5.59 -2.73
N GLY A 64 -9.21 -4.87 -2.35
CA GLY A 64 -9.21 -4.04 -1.13
C GLY A 64 -8.12 -2.95 -1.09
N GLY A 65 -7.66 -2.45 -2.24
CA GLY A 65 -6.54 -1.50 -2.31
C GLY A 65 -5.17 -2.11 -2.06
N MET A 66 -5.09 -3.42 -1.85
CA MET A 66 -3.84 -4.13 -1.60
C MET A 66 -3.19 -4.62 -2.89
N PHE A 67 -1.88 -4.76 -2.83
CA PHE A 67 -1.09 -5.33 -3.93
C PHE A 67 0.02 -6.23 -3.40
N GLN A 68 0.52 -7.08 -4.25
CA GLN A 68 1.67 -7.93 -3.98
C GLN A 68 2.70 -7.80 -5.09
N ILE A 69 3.96 -7.58 -4.75
CA ILE A 69 5.08 -7.68 -5.69
C ILE A 69 5.58 -9.12 -5.66
N THR A 70 5.59 -9.76 -6.81
CA THR A 70 5.92 -11.18 -6.95
C THR A 70 7.23 -11.42 -7.68
N GLU A 71 7.73 -10.41 -8.42
CA GLU A 71 9.03 -10.49 -9.08
C GLU A 71 9.78 -9.17 -8.87
N LEU A 72 11.06 -9.27 -8.57
CA LEU A 72 12.01 -8.16 -8.54
C LEU A 72 13.15 -8.53 -9.51
N ASP A 73 13.23 -7.81 -10.61
CA ASP A 73 14.08 -8.16 -11.77
C ASP A 73 13.72 -9.58 -12.29
N GLU A 74 14.61 -10.56 -12.14
CA GLU A 74 14.37 -11.96 -12.55
C GLU A 74 14.09 -12.89 -11.35
N PHE A 75 14.05 -12.33 -10.12
CA PHE A 75 13.90 -13.10 -8.90
C PHE A 75 12.45 -13.14 -8.43
N GLN A 76 11.99 -14.30 -7.96
CA GLN A 76 10.70 -14.43 -7.31
C GLN A 76 10.76 -13.88 -5.91
N VAL A 77 9.84 -12.99 -5.56
CA VAL A 77 9.76 -12.38 -4.24
C VAL A 77 8.31 -12.40 -3.74
N ALA A 78 8.12 -12.15 -2.46
CA ALA A 78 6.80 -11.99 -1.85
C ALA A 78 6.82 -10.72 -1.00
N ILE A 79 6.44 -9.59 -1.60
CA ILE A 79 6.40 -8.30 -0.93
C ILE A 79 4.94 -7.84 -0.93
N ASP A 80 4.31 -7.90 0.22
CA ASP A 80 2.91 -7.51 0.43
C ASP A 80 2.77 -6.26 1.33
N GLY A 81 3.89 -5.65 1.71
CA GLY A 81 3.93 -4.50 2.62
C GLY A 81 3.72 -4.83 4.09
N SER A 82 3.58 -6.11 4.46
CA SER A 82 3.34 -6.54 5.84
C SER A 82 4.61 -6.62 6.70
N SER A 83 5.77 -6.69 6.07
CA SER A 83 7.05 -6.83 6.76
C SER A 83 8.14 -6.01 6.08
N ARG A 84 9.09 -5.56 6.88
CA ARG A 84 10.30 -4.95 6.38
C ARG A 84 11.21 -6.02 5.82
N GLN A 85 11.66 -5.85 4.57
CA GLN A 85 12.55 -6.79 3.90
C GLN A 85 13.69 -6.06 3.21
N VAL A 86 14.88 -6.63 3.27
CA VAL A 86 16.03 -6.15 2.50
C VAL A 86 16.39 -7.16 1.43
N PHE A 87 16.71 -6.64 0.26
CA PHE A 87 17.11 -7.40 -0.93
C PHE A 87 18.53 -6.98 -1.31
N ILE A 88 19.48 -7.94 -1.25
CA ILE A 88 20.87 -7.73 -1.64
C ILE A 88 21.14 -8.57 -2.88
N CYS A 89 21.44 -7.93 -4.00
CA CYS A 89 21.79 -8.61 -5.24
C CYS A 89 23.31 -8.58 -5.45
N CYS A 90 23.92 -9.75 -5.58
CA CYS A 90 25.34 -9.95 -5.78
C CYS A 90 25.61 -10.55 -7.16
N GLU A 91 26.67 -10.10 -7.84
CA GLU A 91 27.07 -10.57 -9.17
C GLU A 91 28.41 -11.32 -9.17
N THR A 92 29.17 -11.19 -8.10
CA THR A 92 30.49 -11.84 -7.96
C THR A 92 30.63 -12.59 -6.65
N SER A 93 31.58 -13.50 -6.56
CA SER A 93 31.92 -14.21 -5.31
C SER A 93 32.39 -13.28 -4.20
N GLU A 94 33.07 -12.18 -4.54
CA GLU A 94 33.46 -11.14 -3.60
C GLU A 94 32.22 -10.45 -2.98
N GLY A 95 31.28 -10.03 -3.82
CA GLY A 95 30.02 -9.45 -3.37
C GLY A 95 29.19 -10.40 -2.49
N ILE A 96 29.18 -11.70 -2.82
CA ILE A 96 28.56 -12.74 -2.00
C ILE A 96 29.22 -12.79 -0.62
N ALA A 97 30.56 -12.84 -0.55
CA ALA A 97 31.27 -12.90 0.73
C ALA A 97 31.03 -11.66 1.59
N LEU A 98 30.99 -10.47 1.00
CA LEU A 98 30.66 -9.22 1.68
C LEU A 98 29.24 -9.23 2.24
N ALA A 99 28.26 -9.68 1.45
CA ALA A 99 26.88 -9.79 1.88
C ALA A 99 26.71 -10.78 3.03
N GLU A 100 27.32 -11.96 2.94
CA GLU A 100 27.27 -12.98 3.98
C GLU A 100 27.88 -12.50 5.29
N ALA A 101 29.04 -11.86 5.25
CA ALA A 101 29.68 -11.28 6.43
C ALA A 101 28.83 -10.19 7.10
N ALA A 102 28.14 -9.36 6.32
CA ALA A 102 27.24 -8.34 6.86
C ALA A 102 26.00 -8.97 7.49
N LEU A 103 25.43 -10.00 6.86
CA LEU A 103 24.24 -10.71 7.35
C LEU A 103 24.51 -11.51 8.61
N GLU A 104 25.67 -12.13 8.73
CA GLU A 104 26.10 -12.84 9.96
C GLU A 104 26.19 -11.91 11.16
N ARG A 105 26.72 -10.69 10.97
CA ARG A 105 26.82 -9.70 12.08
C ARG A 105 25.48 -9.34 12.69
N ILE A 106 24.41 -9.32 11.89
CA ILE A 106 23.07 -8.98 12.38
C ILE A 106 22.26 -10.21 12.82
N GLY A 107 22.76 -11.41 12.58
CA GLY A 107 22.08 -12.66 12.95
C GLY A 107 20.71 -12.84 12.29
N ALA A 108 20.48 -12.23 11.14
CA ALA A 108 19.17 -12.26 10.49
C ALA A 108 18.96 -13.55 9.69
N ALA A 109 17.76 -14.10 9.78
CA ALA A 109 17.32 -15.14 8.88
C ALA A 109 17.34 -14.63 7.43
N ARG A 110 17.71 -15.47 6.49
CA ARG A 110 17.77 -15.09 5.08
C ARG A 110 17.31 -16.22 4.17
N SER A 111 16.74 -15.89 3.05
CA SER A 111 16.58 -16.79 1.91
C SER A 111 17.50 -16.37 0.77
N THR A 112 17.89 -17.32 -0.05
CA THR A 112 18.84 -17.10 -1.14
C THR A 112 18.28 -17.68 -2.43
N GLN A 113 18.31 -16.89 -3.49
CA GLN A 113 17.97 -17.33 -4.84
C GLN A 113 19.13 -17.05 -5.80
N ARG A 114 19.36 -17.94 -6.74
CA ARG A 114 20.35 -17.75 -7.82
C ARG A 114 19.66 -17.78 -9.17
N VAL A 115 19.91 -16.75 -9.96
CA VAL A 115 19.42 -16.65 -11.34
C VAL A 115 20.59 -16.22 -12.22
N LYS A 116 20.98 -17.08 -13.16
CA LYS A 116 22.19 -16.90 -13.99
C LYS A 116 23.43 -16.74 -13.10
N ASN A 117 24.14 -15.61 -13.25
CA ASN A 117 25.32 -15.26 -12.47
C ASN A 117 25.01 -14.38 -11.25
N ARG A 118 23.73 -14.11 -10.96
CA ARG A 118 23.33 -13.25 -9.85
C ARG A 118 22.76 -14.05 -8.68
N THR A 119 23.06 -13.59 -7.47
CA THR A 119 22.54 -14.15 -6.22
C THR A 119 21.75 -13.08 -5.48
N LEU A 120 20.49 -13.35 -5.17
CA LEU A 120 19.66 -12.48 -4.35
C LEU A 120 19.54 -13.05 -2.94
N TYR A 121 19.88 -12.25 -1.94
CA TYR A 121 19.54 -12.48 -0.55
C TYR A 121 18.28 -11.68 -0.20
N THR A 122 17.28 -12.36 0.37
CA THR A 122 16.08 -11.75 0.94
C THR A 122 16.13 -11.89 2.45
N VAL A 123 16.11 -10.78 3.16
CA VAL A 123 16.32 -10.69 4.61
C VAL A 123 15.11 -10.02 5.24
N PRO A 124 14.24 -10.77 5.92
CA PRO A 124 13.19 -10.16 6.73
C PRO A 124 13.82 -9.50 7.96
N LEU A 125 13.45 -8.25 8.20
CA LEU A 125 13.91 -7.48 9.35
C LEU A 125 12.74 -7.10 10.24
N THR A 126 12.99 -7.06 11.54
CA THR A 126 12.07 -6.41 12.47
C THR A 126 12.13 -4.90 12.29
N ARG A 127 11.06 -4.18 12.66
CA ARG A 127 11.00 -2.72 12.50
C ARG A 127 12.09 -1.98 13.27
N THR A 128 12.56 -2.56 14.37
CA THR A 128 13.59 -1.97 15.25
C THR A 128 15.02 -2.43 14.91
N GLN A 129 15.16 -3.40 14.00
CA GLN A 129 16.48 -3.95 13.67
C GLN A 129 17.26 -2.95 12.83
N ASN A 130 18.47 -2.62 13.29
CA ASN A 130 19.38 -1.74 12.56
C ASN A 130 19.90 -2.45 11.29
N CYS A 131 19.81 -1.79 10.15
CA CYS A 131 20.28 -2.29 8.86
C CYS A 131 21.46 -1.51 8.28
N ASP A 132 22.10 -0.64 9.05
CA ASP A 132 23.19 0.22 8.55
C ASP A 132 24.34 -0.58 7.95
N SER A 133 24.70 -1.72 8.54
CA SER A 133 25.73 -2.62 8.01
C SER A 133 25.34 -3.22 6.65
N ILE A 134 24.06 -3.45 6.40
CA ILE A 134 23.56 -3.89 5.09
C ILE A 134 23.54 -2.74 4.10
N LEU A 135 23.11 -1.55 4.54
CA LEU A 135 23.07 -0.36 3.69
C LEU A 135 24.48 0.07 3.26
N ALA A 136 25.49 -0.15 4.09
CA ALA A 136 26.89 0.10 3.78
C ALA A 136 27.43 -0.78 2.62
N LEU A 137 26.70 -1.84 2.24
CA LEU A 137 27.02 -2.65 1.07
C LEU A 137 26.70 -1.95 -0.26
N ARG A 138 25.95 -0.86 -0.25
CA ARG A 138 25.66 -0.10 -1.47
C ARG A 138 26.94 0.43 -2.11
N GLY A 139 27.12 0.14 -3.39
CA GLY A 139 28.31 0.56 -4.13
C GLY A 139 29.58 -0.25 -3.87
N GLN A 140 29.52 -1.30 -3.03
CA GLN A 140 30.64 -2.20 -2.85
C GLN A 140 30.87 -3.10 -4.08
N PRO A 141 32.09 -3.50 -4.38
CA PRO A 141 32.40 -4.36 -5.51
C PRO A 141 31.59 -5.66 -5.48
N GLY A 142 31.02 -6.02 -6.62
CA GLY A 142 30.23 -7.24 -6.77
C GLY A 142 28.83 -7.20 -6.15
N ILE A 143 28.41 -6.07 -5.57
CA ILE A 143 27.04 -5.82 -5.12
C ILE A 143 26.33 -4.93 -6.16
N SER A 144 25.38 -5.49 -6.90
CA SER A 144 24.65 -4.73 -7.93
C SER A 144 23.53 -3.87 -7.34
N SER A 145 22.90 -4.31 -6.26
CA SER A 145 21.91 -3.49 -5.58
C SER A 145 21.64 -3.91 -4.13
N VAL A 146 21.28 -2.93 -3.31
CA VAL A 146 20.68 -3.12 -1.97
C VAL A 146 19.40 -2.30 -1.90
N ARG A 147 18.27 -2.98 -1.80
CA ARG A 147 16.93 -2.38 -1.76
C ARG A 147 16.21 -2.75 -0.49
N ILE A 148 15.34 -1.86 -0.02
CA ILE A 148 14.51 -2.07 1.16
C ILE A 148 13.05 -1.93 0.74
N ALA A 149 12.24 -2.91 1.12
CA ALA A 149 10.79 -2.79 1.16
C ALA A 149 10.40 -2.49 2.60
N GLU A 150 9.86 -1.30 2.83
CA GLU A 150 9.36 -0.89 4.14
C GLU A 150 7.93 -1.40 4.36
N VAL A 151 7.52 -1.42 5.62
CA VAL A 151 6.13 -1.69 5.99
C VAL A 151 5.28 -0.51 5.52
N ILE A 152 4.35 -0.76 4.61
CA ILE A 152 3.56 0.30 3.98
C ILE A 152 2.28 0.57 4.78
N MET A 153 1.68 -0.47 5.37
CA MET A 153 0.40 -0.37 6.08
C MET A 153 0.37 -1.35 7.25
N PRO A 154 -0.48 -1.10 8.25
CA PRO A 154 -0.91 -2.15 9.16
C PRO A 154 -1.81 -3.13 8.39
N VAL A 155 -1.21 -3.93 7.53
CA VAL A 155 -1.90 -5.00 6.81
C VAL A 155 -2.26 -6.08 7.81
N ALA A 156 -3.43 -6.71 7.66
CA ALA A 156 -3.86 -7.80 8.50
C ALA A 156 -2.74 -8.86 8.62
N ARG A 157 -2.13 -8.92 9.78
CA ARG A 157 -1.05 -9.84 10.10
C ARG A 157 -1.61 -10.99 10.92
N LYS A 158 -0.76 -11.96 11.21
CA LYS A 158 -1.14 -13.08 12.08
C LYS A 158 -1.85 -12.56 13.32
N ALA A 159 -3.01 -13.15 13.61
CA ALA A 159 -3.81 -12.81 14.77
C ALA A 159 -2.93 -12.72 16.02
N VAL A 160 -3.10 -11.65 16.78
CA VAL A 160 -2.48 -11.49 18.09
C VAL A 160 -3.10 -12.55 18.99
N LYS A 161 -2.28 -13.42 19.57
CA LYS A 161 -2.76 -14.57 20.37
C LYS A 161 -3.61 -14.12 21.56
N ASP A 162 -3.34 -12.94 22.09
CA ASP A 162 -3.90 -12.45 23.34
C ASP A 162 -5.14 -11.57 23.15
N VAL A 163 -5.48 -11.22 21.90
CA VAL A 163 -6.68 -10.43 21.55
C VAL A 163 -7.45 -11.17 20.47
N PRO A 164 -8.41 -12.02 20.82
CA PRO A 164 -9.20 -12.78 19.85
C PRO A 164 -10.04 -11.85 18.99
N PHE A 165 -10.13 -12.14 17.69
CA PHE A 165 -10.86 -11.32 16.72
C PHE A 165 -11.81 -12.16 15.85
N ASN A 166 -12.51 -13.08 16.45
CA ASN A 166 -13.73 -13.68 15.86
C ASN A 166 -14.97 -13.23 16.64
N ALA A 167 -16.13 -13.33 16.04
CA ALA A 167 -17.35 -12.74 16.61
C ALA A 167 -17.63 -13.23 18.05
N THR A 168 -17.58 -14.53 18.29
CA THR A 168 -17.91 -15.11 19.59
C THR A 168 -16.83 -14.86 20.63
N GLU A 169 -15.57 -15.14 20.30
CA GLU A 169 -14.45 -14.94 21.20
C GLU A 169 -14.25 -13.46 21.52
N THR A 170 -14.39 -12.58 20.52
CA THR A 170 -14.29 -11.13 20.70
C THR A 170 -15.32 -10.63 21.70
N MET A 171 -16.58 -11.04 21.55
CA MET A 171 -17.65 -10.60 22.46
C MET A 171 -17.47 -11.17 23.85
N THR A 172 -17.07 -12.42 23.99
CA THR A 172 -16.79 -13.06 25.28
C THR A 172 -15.62 -12.39 25.99
N TYR A 173 -14.54 -12.09 25.24
CA TYR A 173 -13.39 -11.39 25.76
C TYR A 173 -13.76 -9.97 26.22
N ALA A 174 -14.46 -9.20 25.38
CA ALA A 174 -14.89 -7.85 25.71
C ALA A 174 -15.80 -7.81 26.93
N ALA A 175 -16.79 -8.69 27.00
CA ALA A 175 -17.70 -8.80 28.13
C ALA A 175 -16.96 -9.18 29.43
N GLY A 176 -16.02 -10.11 29.37
CA GLY A 176 -15.23 -10.53 30.53
C GLY A 176 -14.26 -9.46 31.04
N ASN A 177 -13.84 -8.52 30.19
CA ASN A 177 -12.92 -7.44 30.53
C ASN A 177 -13.59 -6.08 30.68
N GLY A 178 -14.92 -5.99 30.57
CA GLY A 178 -15.67 -4.73 30.65
C GLY A 178 -15.34 -3.73 29.52
N LYS A 179 -14.84 -4.20 28.39
CA LYS A 179 -14.41 -3.37 27.25
C LYS A 179 -15.51 -3.27 26.20
N SER A 180 -15.57 -2.13 25.55
CA SER A 180 -16.35 -1.94 24.34
C SER A 180 -15.64 -2.54 23.11
N LEU A 181 -16.37 -2.78 22.02
CA LEU A 181 -15.80 -3.31 20.79
C LEU A 181 -14.74 -2.38 20.16
N TRP A 182 -14.92 -1.06 20.29
CA TRP A 182 -13.96 -0.11 19.74
C TRP A 182 -12.62 -0.13 20.53
N GLU A 183 -12.67 -0.28 21.86
CA GLU A 183 -11.46 -0.44 22.69
C GLU A 183 -10.72 -1.71 22.33
N LEU A 184 -11.45 -2.80 22.11
CA LEU A 184 -10.87 -4.06 21.66
C LEU A 184 -10.24 -3.94 20.26
N ALA A 185 -10.89 -3.21 19.34
CA ALA A 185 -10.34 -2.95 18.02
C ALA A 185 -9.02 -2.15 18.09
N VAL A 186 -8.95 -1.13 18.95
CA VAL A 186 -7.72 -0.37 19.17
C VAL A 186 -6.60 -1.26 19.72
N GLU A 187 -6.91 -2.13 20.70
CA GLU A 187 -5.91 -3.08 21.23
C GLU A 187 -5.40 -4.04 20.16
N TYR A 188 -6.32 -4.56 19.34
CA TYR A 188 -5.97 -5.44 18.24
C TYR A 188 -5.03 -4.74 17.25
N GLU A 189 -5.37 -3.55 16.79
CA GLU A 189 -4.53 -2.77 15.87
C GLU A 189 -3.15 -2.44 16.47
N CYS A 190 -3.11 -2.09 17.74
CA CYS A 190 -1.83 -1.87 18.44
C CYS A 190 -0.98 -3.14 18.50
N GLY A 191 -1.60 -4.28 18.75
CA GLY A 191 -0.90 -5.56 18.82
C GLY A 191 -0.32 -6.01 17.49
N ILE A 192 -1.05 -5.83 16.38
CA ILE A 192 -0.61 -6.27 15.06
C ILE A 192 0.23 -5.22 14.30
N GLY A 193 -0.05 -3.92 14.52
CA GLY A 193 0.49 -2.83 13.71
C GLY A 193 1.70 -2.13 14.29
N TYR A 194 2.12 -2.43 15.52
CA TYR A 194 3.15 -1.67 16.24
C TYR A 194 2.85 -0.17 16.31
N VAL A 195 1.59 0.19 16.45
CA VAL A 195 1.09 1.55 16.57
C VAL A 195 0.58 1.81 17.98
N THR A 196 0.53 3.08 18.38
CA THR A 196 -0.04 3.46 19.67
C THR A 196 -1.56 3.66 19.56
N PRO A 197 -2.32 3.57 20.68
CA PRO A 197 -3.75 3.85 20.68
C PRO A 197 -4.09 5.22 20.08
N GLU A 198 -3.29 6.23 20.38
CA GLU A 198 -3.45 7.58 19.82
C GLU A 198 -3.26 7.60 18.30
N GLN A 199 -2.28 6.87 17.77
CA GLN A 199 -2.07 6.76 16.32
C GLN A 199 -3.25 6.07 15.63
N VAL A 200 -3.82 5.02 16.24
CA VAL A 200 -5.01 4.34 15.71
C VAL A 200 -6.21 5.29 15.69
N GLN A 201 -6.46 6.02 16.78
CA GLN A 201 -7.55 6.98 16.88
C GLN A 201 -7.40 8.13 15.88
N ASN A 202 -6.20 8.69 15.75
CA ASN A 202 -5.91 9.76 14.79
C ASN A 202 -6.12 9.29 13.35
N LEU A 203 -5.70 8.06 13.01
CA LEU A 203 -5.93 7.49 11.68
C LEU A 203 -7.42 7.28 11.42
N ALA A 204 -8.17 6.76 12.38
CA ALA A 204 -9.62 6.56 12.27
C ALA A 204 -10.35 7.91 12.10
N GLN A 205 -9.97 8.93 12.88
CA GLN A 205 -10.53 10.27 12.76
C GLN A 205 -10.22 10.89 11.40
N HIS A 206 -8.96 10.81 10.96
CA HIS A 206 -8.56 11.29 9.64
C HIS A 206 -9.37 10.59 8.52
N THR A 207 -9.49 9.27 8.57
CA THR A 207 -10.29 8.51 7.60
C THR A 207 -11.75 8.98 7.59
N LEU A 208 -12.35 9.18 8.76
CA LEU A 208 -13.71 9.69 8.87
C LEU A 208 -13.86 11.08 8.26
N ASP A 209 -12.92 11.98 8.51
CA ASP A 209 -12.95 13.35 7.98
C ASP A 209 -12.81 13.36 6.45
N VAL A 210 -11.96 12.50 5.91
CA VAL A 210 -11.81 12.26 4.49
C VAL A 210 -13.11 11.72 3.87
N MET A 211 -13.74 10.72 4.51
CA MET A 211 -15.03 10.17 4.05
C MET A 211 -16.12 11.26 4.06
N ARG A 212 -16.20 12.05 5.11
CA ARG A 212 -17.15 13.18 5.20
C ARG A 212 -16.94 14.20 4.09
N ALA A 213 -15.69 14.57 3.82
CA ALA A 213 -15.34 15.50 2.74
C ALA A 213 -15.64 14.94 1.35
N ALA A 214 -15.65 13.61 1.21
CA ALA A 214 -15.91 12.94 -0.06
C ALA A 214 -17.41 12.78 -0.37
N VAL A 215 -18.32 12.97 0.59
CA VAL A 215 -19.75 12.78 0.38
C VAL A 215 -20.29 13.71 -0.69
N ILE A 216 -20.01 15.03 -0.58
CA ILE A 216 -20.38 16.03 -1.58
C ILE A 216 -19.18 16.97 -1.76
N PRO A 217 -18.27 16.68 -2.69
CA PRO A 217 -17.11 17.51 -2.91
C PRO A 217 -17.47 18.81 -3.64
N PRO A 218 -16.68 19.90 -3.48
CA PRO A 218 -16.83 21.11 -4.29
C PRO A 218 -16.74 20.81 -5.78
N GLU A 219 -17.51 21.49 -6.60
CA GLU A 219 -17.59 21.27 -8.06
C GLU A 219 -16.23 21.32 -8.77
N GLU A 220 -15.44 22.31 -8.40
CA GLU A 220 -14.09 22.58 -8.95
C GLU A 220 -13.09 21.44 -8.71
N SER A 221 -13.39 20.56 -7.79
CA SER A 221 -12.51 19.46 -7.42
C SER A 221 -12.88 18.12 -8.05
N VAL A 222 -14.01 18.06 -8.76
CA VAL A 222 -14.49 16.84 -9.41
C VAL A 222 -14.06 16.86 -10.88
N LYS A 223 -13.00 16.11 -11.22
CA LYS A 223 -12.69 15.81 -12.63
C LYS A 223 -13.57 14.66 -13.08
N LYS A 224 -14.24 14.83 -14.23
CA LYS A 224 -14.96 13.73 -14.87
C LYS A 224 -13.95 12.67 -15.32
N MET A 225 -14.17 11.43 -14.93
CA MET A 225 -13.48 10.29 -15.51
C MET A 225 -14.21 9.86 -16.79
N GLU A 226 -13.46 9.46 -17.81
CA GLU A 226 -14.05 9.07 -19.12
C GLU A 226 -14.99 7.87 -19.01
N PHE A 227 -14.77 6.97 -18.07
CA PHE A 227 -15.52 5.72 -17.93
C PHE A 227 -16.33 5.57 -16.63
N LEU A 228 -16.11 6.44 -15.65
CA LEU A 228 -16.88 6.46 -14.39
C LEU A 228 -17.31 7.91 -14.09
N PRO A 229 -18.48 8.33 -14.56
CA PRO A 229 -18.99 9.66 -14.26
C PRO A 229 -19.37 9.76 -12.78
N CYS A 230 -18.95 10.84 -12.13
CA CYS A 230 -19.40 11.17 -10.77
C CYS A 230 -20.85 11.68 -10.82
N ARG A 231 -21.80 10.89 -10.36
CA ARG A 231 -23.23 11.18 -10.39
C ARG A 231 -23.85 11.50 -9.05
N CYS A 232 -23.06 11.57 -7.98
CA CYS A 232 -23.58 11.81 -6.64
C CYS A 232 -24.40 13.12 -6.55
N ARG A 233 -23.98 14.18 -7.25
CA ARG A 233 -24.75 15.43 -7.31
C ARG A 233 -26.05 15.32 -8.11
N GLU A 234 -26.05 14.58 -9.20
CA GLU A 234 -27.25 14.29 -9.98
C GLU A 234 -28.24 13.49 -9.14
N MET A 235 -27.75 12.51 -8.40
CA MET A 235 -28.56 11.72 -7.47
C MET A 235 -29.11 12.56 -6.33
N GLU A 236 -28.32 13.43 -5.73
CA GLU A 236 -28.77 14.37 -4.71
C GLU A 236 -29.89 15.27 -5.24
N THR A 237 -29.69 15.84 -6.44
CA THR A 237 -30.70 16.68 -7.10
C THR A 237 -31.98 15.92 -7.38
N GLN A 238 -31.88 14.69 -7.85
CA GLN A 238 -33.04 13.83 -8.08
C GLN A 238 -33.72 13.43 -6.76
N TYR A 239 -32.94 13.09 -5.74
CA TYR A 239 -33.45 12.77 -4.41
C TYR A 239 -34.27 13.93 -3.80
N GLN A 240 -33.80 15.16 -3.97
CA GLN A 240 -34.51 16.35 -3.52
C GLN A 240 -35.81 16.59 -4.32
N LYS A 241 -35.83 16.25 -5.62
CA LYS A 241 -37.03 16.40 -6.49
C LYS A 241 -38.05 15.30 -6.29
N ILE A 242 -37.61 14.08 -6.08
CA ILE A 242 -38.48 12.94 -5.83
C ILE A 242 -38.81 12.95 -4.33
N HIS A 243 -39.96 13.44 -3.99
CA HIS A 243 -40.50 13.35 -2.62
C HIS A 243 -40.79 11.86 -2.33
N PHE A 244 -39.75 11.09 -2.08
CA PHE A 244 -39.95 9.76 -1.49
C PHE A 244 -40.45 9.95 -0.08
N PRO A 245 -41.69 9.59 0.21
CA PRO A 245 -42.16 9.64 1.58
C PRO A 245 -41.26 8.70 2.38
N ASP A 246 -40.61 9.27 3.36
CA ASP A 246 -39.97 8.57 4.47
C ASP A 246 -38.70 7.73 4.21
N VAL A 247 -37.92 8.03 3.17
CA VAL A 247 -36.58 7.47 3.02
C VAL A 247 -35.47 8.34 3.65
N GLY A 248 -35.83 9.29 4.53
CA GLY A 248 -34.97 10.36 5.00
C GLY A 248 -33.57 9.93 5.49
N VAL A 249 -33.48 8.98 6.40
CA VAL A 249 -32.18 8.48 6.90
C VAL A 249 -31.53 7.55 5.88
N LEU A 250 -32.29 6.61 5.34
CA LEU A 250 -31.79 5.63 4.36
C LEU A 250 -31.29 6.32 3.08
N GLY A 251 -32.05 7.27 2.53
CA GLY A 251 -31.63 8.04 1.36
C GLY A 251 -30.36 8.83 1.61
N ARG A 252 -30.18 9.43 2.79
CA ARG A 252 -28.93 10.11 3.16
C ARG A 252 -27.76 9.16 3.28
N VAL A 253 -27.96 7.97 3.86
CA VAL A 253 -26.92 6.92 3.92
C VAL A 253 -26.52 6.45 2.53
N MET A 254 -27.51 6.23 1.65
CA MET A 254 -27.23 5.83 0.26
C MET A 254 -26.47 6.91 -0.50
N LEU A 255 -26.86 8.17 -0.40
CA LEU A 255 -26.15 9.29 -1.04
C LEU A 255 -24.72 9.43 -0.49
N ALA A 256 -24.54 9.30 0.82
CA ALA A 256 -23.22 9.34 1.43
C ALA A 256 -22.32 8.19 0.93
N ALA A 257 -22.85 6.96 0.89
CA ALA A 257 -22.12 5.81 0.39
C ALA A 257 -21.71 5.96 -1.09
N VAL A 258 -22.66 6.38 -1.94
CA VAL A 258 -22.37 6.64 -3.36
C VAL A 258 -21.38 7.78 -3.52
N GLY A 259 -21.54 8.87 -2.75
CA GLY A 259 -20.62 10.02 -2.78
C GLY A 259 -19.19 9.60 -2.43
N VAL A 260 -18.99 8.84 -1.36
CA VAL A 260 -17.67 8.33 -0.97
C VAL A 260 -17.09 7.44 -2.07
N MET A 261 -17.88 6.49 -2.59
CA MET A 261 -17.42 5.57 -3.64
C MET A 261 -17.03 6.31 -4.92
N GLU A 262 -17.88 7.18 -5.45
CA GLU A 262 -17.61 7.89 -6.68
C GLU A 262 -16.48 8.90 -6.56
N ASN A 263 -16.36 9.59 -5.45
CA ASN A 263 -15.30 10.57 -5.23
C ASN A 263 -13.94 9.93 -4.96
N SER A 264 -13.89 8.73 -4.41
CA SER A 264 -12.65 7.96 -4.36
C SER A 264 -12.16 7.58 -5.77
N CYS A 265 -13.09 7.28 -6.70
CA CYS A 265 -12.77 7.02 -8.10
C CYS A 265 -12.32 8.27 -8.86
N THR A 266 -12.66 9.48 -8.40
CA THR A 266 -12.28 10.76 -9.05
C THR A 266 -10.99 11.36 -8.49
N HIS A 267 -10.16 10.60 -7.82
CA HIS A 267 -8.83 10.98 -7.29
C HIS A 267 -8.83 11.90 -6.09
N ARG A 268 -9.95 12.04 -5.40
CA ARG A 268 -9.89 12.92 -4.28
C ARG A 268 -9.29 12.29 -3.07
N ILE A 269 -9.55 11.08 -2.80
CA ILE A 269 -8.97 10.43 -1.62
C ILE A 269 -9.46 9.00 -1.60
N VAL A 270 -8.57 8.08 -1.45
CA VAL A 270 -8.89 6.68 -1.24
C VAL A 270 -9.36 6.53 0.21
N ALA A 271 -10.61 6.85 0.46
CA ALA A 271 -11.18 6.73 1.79
C ALA A 271 -11.81 5.37 2.05
N ALA A 272 -12.14 4.66 1.01
CA ALA A 272 -12.74 3.35 1.14
C ALA A 272 -12.41 2.51 -0.08
N ALA A 273 -11.66 1.47 0.10
CA ALA A 273 -11.87 0.30 -0.70
C ALA A 273 -13.01 -0.49 -0.05
N PRO A 274 -14.02 -0.89 -0.80
CA PRO A 274 -15.03 -1.80 -0.31
C PRO A 274 -14.42 -3.15 0.08
#